data_b58a1a9df7ec13f4748b40783da51107
#
_entry.id   b58a1a9df7ec13f4748b40783da51107
#
_cell.length_a   1.000
_cell.length_b   1.000
_cell.length_c   1.000
_cell.angle_alpha   90.00
_cell.angle_beta   90.00
_cell.angle_gamma   90.00
#
_symmetry.space_group_name_H-M   'P 1'
#
loop_
_entity.id
_entity.type
_entity.pdbx_description
1 polymer ?
#
loop_
_entity_poly.entity_id
_entity_poly.type
_entity_poly.pdbx_seq_one_letter_code
_entity_poly.pdbx_strand_id
1 'polypeptide(L)'
;GNKMGIVRFSDGTGQFEGLLFKEKLEQFRDALEPGRSMVILVGADMRDDEPSIRIEQVDPIEKVAARVQKSMRVFLRDDRPIQSLVRHLNVRGEGDVTVVVLLENGAREVEVKLPGRFRLSPEIAGALKAVPGVTDVQMA
;
A
#
# COMPACT_ATOMS: atom_id res chain seq x y z
N GLY A 1 21.23 -28.84 14.39
CA GLY A 1 19.83 -29.04 14.09
C GLY A 1 19.20 -27.84 13.40
N ASN A 2 18.41 -28.12 12.40
CA ASN A 2 17.66 -27.04 11.73
C ASN A 2 16.59 -26.50 12.69
N LYS A 3 16.74 -25.26 13.11
CA LYS A 3 15.70 -24.58 13.87
C LYS A 3 14.53 -24.23 12.93
N MET A 4 13.34 -24.58 13.35
CA MET A 4 12.09 -24.30 12.64
C MET A 4 11.11 -23.68 13.62
N GLY A 5 10.41 -22.64 13.18
CA GLY A 5 9.36 -21.98 13.95
C GLY A 5 7.96 -22.34 13.42
N ILE A 6 6.99 -22.40 14.30
CA ILE A 6 5.59 -22.49 13.95
C ILE A 6 4.95 -21.16 14.30
N VAL A 7 4.29 -20.54 13.31
CA VAL A 7 3.60 -19.27 13.47
C VAL A 7 2.10 -19.52 13.32
N ARG A 8 1.33 -19.07 14.32
CA ARG A 8 -0.13 -19.03 14.26
C ARG A 8 -0.59 -17.64 13.88
N PHE A 9 -1.45 -17.59 12.88
CA PHE A 9 -2.05 -16.34 12.42
C PHE A 9 -3.53 -16.56 12.12
N SER A 10 -4.29 -15.50 12.16
CA SER A 10 -5.72 -15.51 11.86
C SER A 10 -6.09 -14.41 10.87
N ASP A 11 -7.09 -14.69 10.08
CA ASP A 11 -7.77 -13.71 9.23
C ASP A 11 -9.30 -13.77 9.46
N GLY A 12 -10.08 -13.10 8.63
CA GLY A 12 -11.53 -13.11 8.72
C GLY A 12 -12.19 -14.47 8.47
N THR A 13 -11.45 -15.48 7.99
CA THR A 13 -11.97 -16.82 7.66
C THR A 13 -11.61 -17.89 8.67
N GLY A 14 -10.56 -17.69 9.47
CA GLY A 14 -10.14 -18.69 10.46
C GLY A 14 -8.73 -18.48 10.99
N GLN A 15 -8.21 -19.55 11.62
CA GLN A 15 -6.86 -19.62 12.15
C GLN A 15 -6.01 -20.59 11.34
N PHE A 16 -4.73 -20.24 11.16
CA PHE A 16 -3.78 -21.00 10.35
C PHE A 16 -2.47 -21.16 11.08
N GLU A 17 -1.76 -22.25 10.81
CA GLU A 17 -0.39 -22.47 11.24
C GLU A 17 0.52 -22.55 10.01
N GLY A 18 1.62 -21.82 10.06
CA GLY A 18 2.64 -21.84 9.03
C GLY A 18 4.01 -22.20 9.58
N LEU A 19 4.80 -22.90 8.76
CA LEU A 19 6.17 -23.28 9.08
C LEU A 19 7.14 -22.20 8.60
N LEU A 20 8.10 -21.89 9.45
CA LEU A 20 9.13 -20.90 9.18
C LEU A 20 10.51 -21.54 9.40
N PHE A 21 11.27 -21.69 8.33
CA PHE A 21 12.62 -22.27 8.40
C PHE A 21 13.65 -21.28 8.94
N LYS A 22 14.76 -21.79 9.45
CA LYS A 22 15.79 -21.05 10.19
C LYS A 22 16.17 -19.70 9.58
N GLU A 23 16.49 -19.65 8.31
CA GLU A 23 16.90 -18.42 7.63
C GLU A 23 15.80 -17.35 7.63
N LYS A 24 14.58 -17.79 7.37
CA LYS A 24 13.39 -16.92 7.39
C LYS A 24 12.97 -16.54 8.81
N LEU A 25 13.16 -17.44 9.77
CA LEU A 25 12.88 -17.18 11.18
C LEU A 25 13.75 -16.03 11.72
N GLU A 26 15.02 -16.03 11.40
CA GLU A 26 15.93 -14.95 11.79
C GLU A 26 15.58 -13.64 11.09
N GLN A 27 15.21 -13.70 9.82
CA GLN A 27 14.83 -12.53 9.01
C GLN A 27 13.54 -11.86 9.49
N PHE A 28 12.53 -12.64 9.86
CA PHE A 28 11.19 -12.14 10.17
C PHE A 28 10.85 -12.15 11.65
N ARG A 29 11.75 -12.55 12.53
CA ARG A 29 11.51 -12.66 13.95
C ARG A 29 10.97 -11.39 14.59
N ASP A 30 11.55 -10.24 14.26
CA ASP A 30 11.14 -8.96 14.83
C ASP A 30 9.80 -8.45 14.26
N ALA A 31 9.45 -8.89 13.05
CA ALA A 31 8.18 -8.57 12.41
C ALA A 31 7.01 -9.41 12.94
N LEU A 32 7.30 -10.62 13.45
CA LEU A 32 6.31 -11.59 13.92
C LEU A 32 5.97 -11.39 15.40
N GLU A 33 5.64 -10.19 15.81
CA GLU A 33 5.14 -9.91 17.15
C GLU A 33 3.63 -10.16 17.25
N PRO A 34 3.17 -10.81 18.36
CA PRO A 34 1.74 -11.00 18.59
C PRO A 34 0.95 -9.68 18.57
N GLY A 35 -0.23 -9.71 17.98
CA GLY A 35 -1.13 -8.56 17.90
C GLY A 35 -0.86 -7.59 16.75
N ARG A 36 0.17 -7.82 15.93
CA ARG A 36 0.41 -7.03 14.72
C ARG A 36 -0.33 -7.59 13.51
N SER A 37 -0.80 -6.69 12.66
CA SER A 37 -1.37 -7.03 11.37
C SER A 37 -0.28 -7.12 10.29
N MET A 38 -0.25 -8.25 9.59
CA MET A 38 0.78 -8.58 8.61
C MET A 38 0.15 -9.06 7.31
N VAL A 39 0.88 -8.88 6.22
CA VAL A 39 0.62 -9.60 4.97
C VAL A 39 1.64 -10.72 4.86
N ILE A 40 1.14 -11.95 4.81
CA ILE A 40 1.97 -13.14 4.79
C ILE A 40 1.80 -13.84 3.44
N LEU A 41 2.91 -14.00 2.72
CA LEU A 41 2.95 -14.84 1.53
C LEU A 41 3.27 -16.27 1.94
N VAL A 42 2.42 -17.20 1.55
CA VAL A 42 2.56 -18.61 1.90
C VAL A 42 2.64 -19.48 0.64
N GLY A 43 3.45 -20.51 0.72
CA GLY A 43 3.41 -21.65 -0.19
C GLY A 43 2.64 -22.80 0.44
N ALA A 44 1.77 -23.44 -0.31
CA ALA A 44 1.04 -24.62 0.14
C ALA A 44 1.55 -25.85 -0.59
N ASP A 45 1.94 -26.85 0.18
CA ASP A 45 2.38 -28.14 -0.33
C ASP A 45 1.49 -29.25 0.27
N MET A 46 1.24 -30.30 -0.50
CA MET A 46 0.60 -31.51 0.00
C MET A 46 1.66 -32.50 0.44
N ARG A 47 1.63 -32.89 1.72
CA ARG A 47 2.48 -33.95 2.27
C ARG A 47 1.58 -34.99 2.94
N ASP A 48 1.71 -36.25 2.52
CA ASP A 48 0.94 -37.35 3.08
C ASP A 48 -0.59 -37.11 3.13
N ASP A 49 -1.13 -36.50 2.06
CA ASP A 49 -2.54 -36.08 1.93
C ASP A 49 -2.97 -34.95 2.90
N GLU A 50 -2.01 -34.33 3.61
CA GLU A 50 -2.29 -33.18 4.45
C GLU A 50 -1.70 -31.88 3.86
N PRO A 51 -2.45 -30.77 3.88
CA PRO A 51 -1.90 -29.49 3.44
C PRO A 51 -0.90 -28.95 4.47
N SER A 52 0.28 -28.59 3.98
CA SER A 52 1.32 -27.92 4.77
C SER A 52 1.54 -26.52 4.25
N ILE A 53 1.47 -25.54 5.13
CA ILE A 53 1.68 -24.13 4.81
C ILE A 53 3.10 -23.72 5.21
N ARG A 54 3.84 -23.22 4.24
CA ARG A 54 5.18 -22.66 4.46
C ARG A 54 5.13 -21.15 4.29
N ILE A 55 5.65 -20.42 5.26
CA ILE A 55 5.75 -18.96 5.19
C ILE A 55 6.95 -18.59 4.31
N GLU A 56 6.69 -17.86 3.24
CA GLU A 56 7.71 -17.41 2.31
C GLU A 56 8.14 -15.97 2.56
N GLN A 57 7.19 -15.11 2.89
CA GLN A 57 7.44 -13.70 3.19
C GLN A 57 6.44 -13.14 4.19
N VAL A 58 6.91 -12.24 5.03
CA VAL A 58 6.10 -11.50 5.99
C VAL A 58 6.42 -10.02 5.85
N ASP A 59 5.42 -9.21 5.61
CA ASP A 59 5.55 -7.75 5.54
C ASP A 59 4.52 -7.09 6.47
N PRO A 60 4.91 -6.05 7.23
CA PRO A 60 3.96 -5.22 7.96
C PRO A 60 2.90 -4.65 7.01
N ILE A 61 1.64 -4.61 7.45
CA ILE A 61 0.53 -4.14 6.61
C ILE A 61 0.75 -2.70 6.11
N GLU A 62 1.37 -1.87 6.92
CA GLU A 62 1.70 -0.48 6.57
C GLU A 62 2.68 -0.41 5.39
N LYS A 63 3.65 -1.30 5.36
CA LYS A 63 4.64 -1.37 4.29
C LYS A 63 4.02 -1.84 2.97
N VAL A 64 3.10 -2.80 3.04
CA VAL A 64 2.37 -3.28 1.86
C VAL A 64 1.39 -2.23 1.35
N ALA A 65 0.65 -1.59 2.25
CA ALA A 65 -0.24 -0.49 1.89
C ALA A 65 0.50 0.66 1.18
N ALA A 66 1.69 1.02 1.67
CA ALA A 66 2.53 2.02 1.01
C ALA A 66 3.03 1.60 -0.38
N ARG A 67 3.20 0.29 -0.63
CA ARG A 67 3.58 -0.23 -1.96
C ARG A 67 2.41 -0.32 -2.93
N VAL A 68 1.23 -0.59 -2.43
CA VAL A 68 0.01 -0.72 -3.26
C VAL A 68 -0.46 0.64 -3.75
N GLN A 69 -0.25 1.69 -2.98
CA GLN A 69 -0.61 3.06 -3.37
C GLN A 69 0.41 3.66 -4.34
N LYS A 70 0.42 3.14 -5.56
CA LYS A 70 1.36 3.58 -6.60
C LYS A 70 0.85 4.71 -7.47
N SER A 71 -0.40 5.08 -7.34
CA SER A 71 -0.99 6.17 -8.10
C SER A 71 -2.00 6.97 -7.28
N MET A 72 -2.08 8.25 -7.61
CA MET A 72 -3.02 9.19 -7.02
C MET A 72 -3.66 10.01 -8.14
N ARG A 73 -4.97 10.14 -8.09
CA ARG A 73 -5.74 11.04 -8.95
C ARG A 73 -6.31 12.17 -8.12
N VAL A 74 -6.00 13.38 -8.49
CA VAL A 74 -6.46 14.60 -7.82
C VAL A 74 -7.43 15.33 -8.73
N PHE A 75 -8.66 15.46 -8.31
CA PHE A 75 -9.73 16.10 -9.07
C PHE A 75 -9.82 17.57 -8.67
N LEU A 76 -9.72 18.45 -9.65
CA LEU A 76 -9.74 19.89 -9.48
C LEU A 76 -10.95 20.49 -10.19
N ARG A 77 -11.53 21.52 -9.58
CA ARG A 77 -12.60 22.31 -10.19
C ARG A 77 -12.10 23.19 -11.32
N ASP A 78 -10.86 23.67 -11.20
CA ASP A 78 -10.15 24.51 -12.17
C ASP A 78 -8.63 24.36 -11.99
N ASP A 79 -7.84 25.10 -12.74
CA ASP A 79 -6.38 25.01 -12.74
C ASP A 79 -5.68 25.78 -11.59
N ARG A 80 -6.39 26.60 -10.85
CA ARG A 80 -5.82 27.44 -9.78
C ARG A 80 -5.12 26.69 -8.67
N PRO A 81 -5.59 25.53 -8.19
CA PRO A 81 -4.93 24.78 -7.12
C PRO A 81 -3.61 24.11 -7.51
N ILE A 82 -3.26 24.01 -8.78
CA ILE A 82 -2.10 23.23 -9.25
C ILE A 82 -0.79 23.62 -8.56
N GLN A 83 -0.53 24.90 -8.37
CA GLN A 83 0.68 25.36 -7.69
C GLN A 83 0.72 24.96 -6.21
N SER A 84 -0.41 24.95 -5.54
CA SER A 84 -0.52 24.49 -4.15
C SER A 84 -0.31 22.99 -4.04
N LEU A 85 -0.80 22.21 -5.01
CA LEU A 85 -0.58 20.76 -5.07
C LEU A 85 0.91 20.42 -5.18
N VAL A 86 1.63 21.12 -6.02
CA VAL A 86 3.08 20.91 -6.23
C VAL A 86 3.86 21.10 -4.93
N ARG A 87 3.46 22.02 -4.07
CA ARG A 87 4.10 22.26 -2.77
C ARG A 87 3.94 21.05 -1.82
N HIS A 88 2.80 20.37 -1.86
CA HIS A 88 2.55 19.17 -1.07
C HIS A 88 3.22 17.91 -1.65
N LEU A 89 3.49 17.92 -2.96
CA LEU A 89 4.10 16.82 -3.71
C LEU A 89 5.59 17.02 -3.96
N ASN A 90 6.31 17.53 -2.96
CA ASN A 90 7.73 17.86 -3.09
C ASN A 90 8.69 16.73 -2.74
N VAL A 91 8.18 15.60 -2.23
CA VAL A 91 9.00 14.46 -1.82
C VAL A 91 9.02 13.42 -2.92
N ARG A 92 10.23 13.05 -3.36
CA ARG A 92 10.42 11.98 -4.33
C ARG A 92 10.00 10.62 -3.76
N GLY A 93 9.41 9.79 -4.60
CA GLY A 93 8.94 8.45 -4.26
C GLY A 93 8.73 7.59 -5.51
N GLU A 94 7.87 6.62 -5.41
CA GLU A 94 7.60 5.66 -6.49
C GLU A 94 6.19 5.79 -7.10
N GLY A 95 5.41 6.75 -6.64
CA GLY A 95 4.03 6.94 -7.06
C GLY A 95 3.84 7.93 -8.20
N ASP A 96 2.88 7.66 -9.05
CA ASP A 96 2.44 8.56 -10.12
C ASP A 96 1.27 9.43 -9.64
N VAL A 97 1.27 10.70 -10.03
CA VAL A 97 0.17 11.62 -9.75
C VAL A 97 -0.43 12.12 -11.06
N THR A 98 -1.73 11.94 -11.20
CA THR A 98 -2.52 12.47 -12.30
C THR A 98 -3.49 13.50 -11.76
N VAL A 99 -3.46 14.68 -12.33
CA VAL A 99 -4.40 15.76 -12.05
C VAL A 99 -5.53 15.71 -13.07
N VAL A 100 -6.76 15.66 -12.58
CA VAL A 100 -7.98 15.69 -13.42
C VAL A 100 -8.66 17.03 -13.22
N VAL A 101 -8.61 17.87 -14.23
CA VAL A 101 -9.25 19.20 -14.19
C VAL A 101 -10.65 19.09 -14.81
N LEU A 102 -11.64 19.44 -14.02
CA LEU A 102 -13.03 19.49 -14.47
C LEU A 102 -13.31 20.85 -15.09
N LEU A 103 -13.61 20.84 -16.35
CA LEU A 103 -13.97 22.04 -17.13
C LEU A 103 -15.47 22.08 -17.42
N GLU A 104 -16.01 23.27 -17.66
CA GLU A 104 -17.42 23.45 -18.07
C GLU A 104 -18.41 22.75 -17.10
N ASN A 105 -18.23 22.94 -15.79
CA ASN A 105 -19.06 22.32 -14.73
C ASN A 105 -19.08 20.77 -14.78
N GLY A 106 -17.96 20.17 -15.17
CA GLY A 106 -17.81 18.72 -15.25
C GLY A 106 -18.19 18.09 -16.60
N ALA A 107 -18.57 18.91 -17.59
CA ALA A 107 -18.87 18.41 -18.94
C ALA A 107 -17.61 17.93 -19.69
N ARG A 108 -16.43 18.43 -19.31
CA ARG A 108 -15.14 18.01 -19.85
C ARG A 108 -14.15 17.73 -18.72
N GLU A 109 -13.33 16.71 -18.95
CA GLU A 109 -12.22 16.35 -18.08
C GLU A 109 -10.91 16.43 -18.86
N VAL A 110 -9.91 17.05 -18.27
CA VAL A 110 -8.54 17.05 -18.80
C VAL A 110 -7.66 16.36 -17.79
N GLU A 111 -7.04 15.26 -18.20
CA GLU A 111 -6.10 14.51 -17.37
C GLU A 111 -4.66 14.95 -17.69
N VAL A 112 -3.93 15.32 -16.67
CA VAL A 112 -2.51 15.69 -16.78
C VAL A 112 -1.71 14.84 -15.80
N LYS A 113 -0.85 13.99 -16.32
CA LYS A 113 0.12 13.28 -15.49
C LYS A 113 1.24 14.23 -15.12
N LEU A 114 1.48 14.40 -13.82
CA LEU A 114 2.59 15.23 -13.36
C LEU A 114 3.93 14.55 -13.68
N PRO A 115 4.92 15.33 -14.14
CA PRO A 115 6.26 14.80 -14.39
C PRO A 115 6.95 14.43 -13.08
N GLY A 116 7.60 13.28 -13.06
CA GLY A 116 8.30 12.76 -11.89
C GLY A 116 7.52 11.72 -11.12
N ARG A 117 8.11 11.28 -10.04
CA ARG A 117 7.52 10.30 -9.12
C ARG A 117 7.52 10.85 -7.71
N PHE A 118 6.47 10.57 -6.98
CA PHE A 118 6.17 11.19 -5.69
C PHE A 118 5.96 10.14 -4.61
N ARG A 119 6.27 10.52 -3.38
CA ARG A 119 5.87 9.76 -2.21
C ARG A 119 4.38 9.98 -1.97
N LEU A 120 3.62 8.89 -2.02
CA LEU A 120 2.18 8.91 -1.79
C LEU A 120 1.87 8.31 -0.42
N SER A 121 0.99 8.97 0.32
CA SER A 121 0.50 8.49 1.60
C SER A 121 -0.92 9.00 1.85
N PRO A 122 -1.69 8.35 2.74
CA PRO A 122 -3.00 8.85 3.17
C PRO A 122 -2.94 10.27 3.75
N GLU A 123 -1.85 10.62 4.42
CA GLU A 123 -1.62 11.95 4.98
C GLU A 123 -1.50 13.01 3.88
N ILE A 124 -0.74 12.71 2.83
CA ILE A 124 -0.62 13.58 1.66
C ILE A 124 -1.97 13.73 0.97
N ALA A 125 -2.71 12.63 0.78
CA ALA A 125 -4.06 12.68 0.22
C ALA A 125 -5.00 13.57 1.04
N GLY A 126 -4.96 13.45 2.35
CA GLY A 126 -5.73 14.31 3.27
C GLY A 126 -5.36 15.78 3.16
N ALA A 127 -4.06 16.09 3.10
CA ALA A 127 -3.56 17.44 2.91
C ALA A 127 -4.01 18.05 1.57
N LEU A 128 -3.99 17.26 0.50
CA LEU A 128 -4.46 17.69 -0.83
C LEU A 128 -5.97 17.91 -0.86
N LYS A 129 -6.75 17.09 -0.17
CA LYS A 129 -8.21 17.30 -0.03
C LYS A 129 -8.56 18.62 0.64
N ALA A 130 -7.71 19.11 1.53
CA ALA A 130 -7.90 20.36 2.24
C ALA A 130 -7.56 21.61 1.38
N VAL A 131 -6.92 21.44 0.23
CA VAL A 131 -6.59 22.55 -0.66
C VAL A 131 -7.86 23.09 -1.32
N PRO A 132 -8.11 24.42 -1.26
CA PRO A 132 -9.27 25.00 -1.92
C PRO A 132 -9.28 24.73 -3.43
N GLY A 133 -10.40 24.26 -3.97
CA GLY A 133 -10.56 23.92 -5.39
C GLY A 133 -10.31 22.43 -5.69
N VAL A 134 -9.78 21.66 -4.76
CA VAL A 134 -9.71 20.20 -4.86
C VAL A 134 -11.08 19.62 -4.51
N THR A 135 -11.68 18.86 -5.43
CA THR A 135 -13.00 18.26 -5.24
C THR A 135 -12.93 16.83 -4.70
N ASP A 136 -11.90 16.08 -5.08
CA ASP A 136 -11.66 14.72 -4.58
C ASP A 136 -10.19 14.30 -4.77
N VAL A 137 -9.77 13.31 -4.00
CA VAL A 137 -8.46 12.66 -4.14
C VAL A 137 -8.67 11.15 -4.03
N GLN A 138 -8.27 10.42 -5.05
CA GLN A 138 -8.36 8.96 -5.11
C GLN A 138 -6.96 8.36 -5.14
N MET A 139 -6.74 7.37 -4.31
CA MET A 139 -5.50 6.59 -4.27
C MET A 139 -5.76 5.17 -4.79
N ALA A 140 -4.87 4.71 -5.62
CA ALA A 140 -4.93 3.36 -6.18
C ALA A 140 -3.59 2.63 -6.12
#